data_26db4de0c1cc046a6e9837450411b604
#
_entry.id   26db4de0c1cc046a6e9837450411b604
#
_cell.length_a   1.000
_cell.length_b   1.000
_cell.length_c   1.000
_cell.angle_alpha   90.00
_cell.angle_beta   90.00
_cell.angle_gamma   90.00
#
_symmetry.space_group_name_H-M   'P 1'
#
loop_
_entity.id
_entity.type
_entity.pdbx_description
1 polymer ?
#
loop_
_entity_poly.entity_id
_entity_poly.type
_entity_poly.pdbx_seq_one_letter_code
_entity_poly.pdbx_strand_id
1 'polypeptide(L)'
;MTNEERNTALYQKMFAEQESFRDWLKGQPPEEILNHAYEYTIREDILLSLEYHNLSDAQIDALMESPCPLADVFQDFEKRETDHMETIWDCMESRADTLLEEQRRTLRETPLYPYPASYAQEHGELEQYRASNRANIACKEAIESVIREHYHDNQLDSQAAAQVVNAFGLDRTLFVLANTVQQKDWDARFSPGNKEWAKSIPIQKNPDAWGADRNSQFVVNSHSGLTDLFLSTVRQEYCQKQEKAHKPSIRAKLQATPKTTSPKYSAKLNGQER
;
A
#
# COMPACT_ATOMS: atom_id res chain seq x y z
N MET A 1 -15.92 5.96 -14.57
CA MET A 1 -15.11 6.56 -15.65
C MET A 1 -14.29 5.46 -16.29
N THR A 2 -14.28 5.41 -17.60
CA THR A 2 -13.40 4.51 -18.36
C THR A 2 -11.96 5.02 -18.31
N ASN A 3 -10.96 4.20 -18.67
CA ASN A 3 -9.56 4.64 -18.79
C ASN A 3 -9.41 5.80 -19.78
N GLU A 4 -10.13 5.75 -20.91
CA GLU A 4 -10.15 6.82 -21.90
C GLU A 4 -10.70 8.15 -21.35
N GLU A 5 -11.79 8.11 -20.58
CA GLU A 5 -12.34 9.30 -19.91
C GLU A 5 -11.35 9.89 -18.89
N ARG A 6 -10.58 9.05 -18.20
CA ARG A 6 -9.55 9.47 -17.24
C ARG A 6 -8.34 10.10 -17.94
N ASN A 7 -7.84 9.50 -19.03
CA ASN A 7 -6.78 10.09 -19.85
C ASN A 7 -7.22 11.45 -20.40
N THR A 8 -8.47 11.56 -20.86
CA THR A 8 -9.05 12.85 -21.31
C THR A 8 -9.08 13.89 -20.17
N ALA A 9 -9.45 13.49 -18.96
CA ALA A 9 -9.47 14.40 -17.82
C ALA A 9 -8.05 14.88 -17.43
N LEU A 10 -7.05 14.01 -17.48
CA LEU A 10 -5.65 14.38 -17.27
C LEU A 10 -5.17 15.35 -18.35
N TYR A 11 -5.44 15.03 -19.62
CA TYR A 11 -5.13 15.94 -20.74
C TYR A 11 -5.74 17.33 -20.53
N GLN A 12 -7.02 17.40 -20.18
CA GLN A 12 -7.69 18.69 -19.94
C GLN A 12 -7.05 19.48 -18.79
N LYS A 13 -6.64 18.82 -17.72
CA LYS A 13 -5.95 19.46 -16.60
C LYS A 13 -4.60 20.02 -17.03
N MET A 14 -3.77 19.22 -17.72
CA MET A 14 -2.46 19.64 -18.23
C MET A 14 -2.60 20.72 -19.29
N PHE A 15 -3.62 20.64 -20.15
CA PHE A 15 -3.91 21.68 -21.15
C PHE A 15 -4.29 23.02 -20.49
N ALA A 16 -5.12 23.00 -19.45
CA ALA A 16 -5.45 24.21 -18.69
C ALA A 16 -4.21 24.83 -18.03
N GLU A 17 -3.28 24.02 -17.55
CA GLU A 17 -1.98 24.46 -17.02
C GLU A 17 -1.14 25.13 -18.12
N GLN A 18 -1.08 24.55 -19.31
CA GLN A 18 -0.38 25.12 -20.46
C GLN A 18 -0.99 26.46 -20.91
N GLU A 19 -2.32 26.55 -20.97
CA GLU A 19 -3.00 27.78 -21.30
C GLU A 19 -2.67 28.89 -20.27
N SER A 20 -2.63 28.55 -18.98
CA SER A 20 -2.26 29.51 -17.92
C SER A 20 -0.81 29.99 -18.08
N PHE A 21 0.11 29.06 -18.43
CA PHE A 21 1.51 29.38 -18.70
C PHE A 21 1.65 30.27 -19.95
N ARG A 22 0.94 29.96 -21.02
CA ARG A 22 0.89 30.77 -22.23
C ARG A 22 0.38 32.19 -21.98
N ASP A 23 -0.67 32.33 -21.19
CA ASP A 23 -1.23 33.63 -20.86
C ASP A 23 -0.30 34.44 -19.96
N TRP A 24 0.41 33.80 -19.05
CA TRP A 24 1.49 34.42 -18.27
C TRP A 24 2.62 34.90 -19.18
N LEU A 25 3.09 34.07 -20.14
CA LEU A 25 4.13 34.43 -21.09
C LEU A 25 3.78 35.68 -21.92
N LYS A 26 2.52 35.80 -22.38
CA LYS A 26 2.07 36.96 -23.14
C LYS A 26 2.20 38.27 -22.38
N GLY A 27 2.22 38.22 -21.07
CA GLY A 27 2.42 39.38 -20.19
C GLY A 27 3.89 39.71 -19.90
N GLN A 28 4.84 38.87 -20.35
CA GLN A 28 6.26 39.04 -20.07
C GLN A 28 6.98 39.87 -21.12
N PRO A 29 8.13 40.49 -20.76
CA PRO A 29 9.02 41.09 -21.73
C PRO A 29 9.51 40.08 -22.78
N PRO A 30 9.85 40.51 -24.01
CA PRO A 30 10.29 39.62 -25.07
C PRO A 30 11.49 38.72 -24.69
N GLU A 31 12.41 39.21 -23.90
CA GLU A 31 13.56 38.44 -23.40
C GLU A 31 13.11 37.26 -22.51
N GLU A 32 12.16 37.48 -21.62
CA GLU A 32 11.59 36.41 -20.77
C GLU A 32 10.79 35.39 -21.58
N ILE A 33 10.08 35.83 -22.62
CA ILE A 33 9.38 34.91 -23.54
C ILE A 33 10.39 33.97 -24.23
N LEU A 34 11.52 34.52 -24.68
CA LEU A 34 12.57 33.70 -25.31
C LEU A 34 13.25 32.72 -24.35
N ASN A 35 13.46 33.12 -23.11
CA ASN A 35 14.02 32.27 -22.08
C ASN A 35 13.12 31.04 -21.78
N HIS A 36 11.82 31.20 -21.94
CA HIS A 36 10.83 30.14 -21.71
C HIS A 36 10.35 29.44 -22.99
N ALA A 37 10.88 29.82 -24.18
CA ALA A 37 10.42 29.26 -25.45
C ALA A 37 10.62 27.73 -25.53
N TYR A 38 11.75 27.22 -25.01
CA TYR A 38 12.03 25.80 -24.91
C TYR A 38 11.03 25.09 -23.99
N GLU A 39 10.81 25.59 -22.80
CA GLU A 39 9.83 25.06 -21.86
C GLU A 39 8.43 25.00 -22.49
N TYR A 40 8.02 26.09 -23.14
CA TYR A 40 6.72 26.14 -23.81
C TYR A 40 6.58 25.04 -24.88
N THR A 41 7.61 24.85 -25.72
CA THR A 41 7.59 23.84 -26.78
C THR A 41 7.54 22.43 -26.20
N ILE A 42 8.36 22.12 -25.21
CA ILE A 42 8.37 20.78 -24.60
C ILE A 42 7.05 20.48 -23.88
N ARG A 43 6.43 21.45 -23.24
CA ARG A 43 5.10 21.28 -22.64
C ARG A 43 4.02 20.96 -23.68
N GLU A 44 4.08 21.58 -24.88
CA GLU A 44 3.21 21.21 -26.02
C GLU A 44 3.47 19.77 -26.47
N ASP A 45 4.75 19.34 -26.54
CA ASP A 45 5.11 17.98 -26.92
C ASP A 45 4.65 16.92 -25.89
N ILE A 46 4.68 17.26 -24.59
CA ILE A 46 4.13 16.42 -23.52
C ILE A 46 2.61 16.24 -23.73
N LEU A 47 1.88 17.31 -24.01
CA LEU A 47 0.45 17.22 -24.31
C LEU A 47 0.18 16.39 -25.57
N LEU A 48 0.96 16.59 -26.61
CA LEU A 48 0.84 15.80 -27.83
C LEU A 48 1.10 14.31 -27.61
N SER A 49 2.00 13.96 -26.69
CA SER A 49 2.28 12.54 -26.36
C SER A 49 1.05 11.81 -25.82
N LEU A 50 0.16 12.49 -25.09
CA LEU A 50 -1.08 11.93 -24.57
C LEU A 50 -2.14 11.65 -25.66
N GLU A 51 -1.99 12.19 -26.85
CA GLU A 51 -2.87 11.88 -28.01
C GLU A 51 -2.54 10.50 -28.61
N TYR A 52 -1.31 10.02 -28.43
CA TYR A 52 -0.83 8.78 -29.02
C TYR A 52 -0.69 7.62 -28.02
N HIS A 53 -0.69 7.93 -26.72
CA HIS A 53 -0.42 6.95 -25.66
C HIS A 53 -1.42 7.11 -24.50
N ASN A 54 -1.73 5.99 -23.85
CA ASN A 54 -2.60 5.98 -22.67
C ASN A 54 -1.83 5.50 -21.44
N LEU A 55 -1.94 6.23 -20.36
CA LEU A 55 -1.48 5.83 -19.03
C LEU A 55 -2.48 4.85 -18.39
N SER A 56 -2.01 4.04 -17.45
CA SER A 56 -2.87 3.23 -16.61
C SER A 56 -3.70 4.09 -15.63
N ASP A 57 -4.84 3.58 -15.17
CA ASP A 57 -5.70 4.31 -14.22
C ASP A 57 -4.95 4.80 -12.98
N ALA A 58 -4.06 3.96 -12.43
CA ALA A 58 -3.29 4.32 -11.24
C ALA A 58 -2.25 5.43 -11.52
N GLN A 59 -1.64 5.44 -12.71
CA GLN A 59 -0.71 6.51 -13.12
C GLN A 59 -1.46 7.83 -13.35
N ILE A 60 -2.63 7.77 -13.97
CA ILE A 60 -3.48 8.96 -14.15
C ILE A 60 -3.88 9.54 -12.80
N ASP A 61 -4.39 8.70 -11.89
CA ASP A 61 -4.82 9.15 -10.57
C ASP A 61 -3.65 9.82 -9.80
N ALA A 62 -2.44 9.24 -9.89
CA ALA A 62 -1.25 9.80 -9.27
C ALA A 62 -0.88 11.18 -9.86
N LEU A 63 -0.89 11.34 -11.19
CA LEU A 63 -0.63 12.64 -11.83
C LEU A 63 -1.73 13.66 -11.55
N MET A 64 -2.98 13.21 -11.43
CA MET A 64 -4.11 14.08 -11.08
C MET A 64 -4.03 14.65 -9.66
N GLU A 65 -3.29 14.05 -8.74
CA GLU A 65 -3.05 14.58 -7.39
C GLU A 65 -2.05 15.75 -7.39
N SER A 66 -1.14 15.81 -8.36
CA SER A 66 -0.23 16.95 -8.48
C SER A 66 -1.03 18.24 -8.81
N PRO A 67 -0.73 19.38 -8.19
CA PRO A 67 -1.32 20.67 -8.57
C PRO A 67 -0.90 21.12 -9.99
N CYS A 68 0.30 20.73 -10.44
CA CYS A 68 0.90 21.15 -11.71
C CYS A 68 1.57 19.95 -12.42
N PRO A 69 0.79 18.95 -12.88
CA PRO A 69 1.35 17.74 -13.45
C PRO A 69 2.18 17.97 -14.72
N LEU A 70 1.84 18.94 -15.54
CA LEU A 70 2.59 19.27 -16.74
C LEU A 70 3.98 19.85 -16.42
N ALA A 71 4.06 20.75 -15.44
CA ALA A 71 5.32 21.31 -14.98
C ALA A 71 6.20 20.24 -14.33
N ASP A 72 5.62 19.32 -13.56
CA ASP A 72 6.36 18.22 -12.93
C ASP A 72 7.02 17.32 -13.97
N VAL A 73 6.28 16.93 -15.01
CA VAL A 73 6.82 16.09 -16.10
C VAL A 73 7.89 16.84 -16.88
N PHE A 74 7.69 18.14 -17.15
CA PHE A 74 8.70 18.98 -17.79
C PHE A 74 10.00 19.02 -16.96
N GLN A 75 9.93 19.22 -15.64
CA GLN A 75 11.11 19.23 -14.78
C GLN A 75 11.88 17.90 -14.79
N ASP A 76 11.16 16.78 -14.86
CA ASP A 76 11.80 15.48 -14.94
C ASP A 76 12.42 15.23 -16.33
N PHE A 77 11.80 15.76 -17.39
CA PHE A 77 12.35 15.75 -18.74
C PHE A 77 13.63 16.59 -18.86
N GLU A 78 13.66 17.82 -18.28
CA GLU A 78 14.79 18.72 -18.33
C GLU A 78 16.07 18.11 -17.71
N LYS A 79 15.94 17.20 -16.76
CA LYS A 79 17.07 16.50 -16.13
C LYS A 79 17.69 15.43 -17.02
N ARG A 80 17.11 15.12 -18.17
CA ARG A 80 17.58 14.08 -19.09
C ARG A 80 18.13 14.68 -20.39
N GLU A 81 19.24 14.13 -20.90
CA GLU A 81 19.68 14.45 -22.26
C GLU A 81 18.76 13.73 -23.25
N THR A 82 18.00 14.48 -24.02
CA THR A 82 16.93 13.90 -24.83
C THR A 82 16.95 14.28 -26.27
N ASP A 83 16.53 13.31 -27.06
CA ASP A 83 15.94 13.50 -28.36
C ASP A 83 14.64 12.68 -28.40
N HIS A 84 13.47 13.28 -28.39
CA HIS A 84 12.21 12.65 -28.82
C HIS A 84 11.12 12.33 -27.78
N MET A 85 9.92 12.22 -28.35
CA MET A 85 8.62 11.87 -27.73
C MET A 85 8.67 10.63 -26.85
N GLU A 86 9.49 9.60 -27.21
CA GLU A 86 9.67 8.40 -26.40
C GLU A 86 10.26 8.72 -25.01
N THR A 87 11.23 9.64 -24.96
CA THR A 87 11.81 10.06 -23.67
C THR A 87 10.82 10.87 -22.84
N ILE A 88 9.98 11.69 -23.48
CA ILE A 88 8.91 12.41 -22.77
C ILE A 88 7.94 11.41 -22.15
N TRP A 89 7.56 10.37 -22.90
CA TRP A 89 6.70 9.31 -22.41
C TRP A 89 7.33 8.56 -21.23
N ASP A 90 8.58 8.17 -21.32
CA ASP A 90 9.33 7.52 -20.23
C ASP A 90 9.37 8.40 -18.98
N CYS A 91 9.48 9.72 -19.13
CA CYS A 91 9.43 10.65 -18.02
C CYS A 91 8.04 10.69 -17.38
N MET A 92 6.96 10.66 -18.17
CA MET A 92 5.60 10.61 -17.65
C MET A 92 5.35 9.33 -16.86
N GLU A 93 5.71 8.17 -17.42
CA GLU A 93 5.60 6.88 -16.71
C GLU A 93 6.45 6.86 -15.44
N SER A 94 7.71 7.26 -15.53
CA SER A 94 8.62 7.31 -14.38
C SER A 94 8.11 8.23 -13.27
N ARG A 95 7.53 9.38 -13.62
CA ARG A 95 6.94 10.30 -12.63
C ARG A 95 5.68 9.70 -12.00
N ALA A 96 4.81 9.13 -12.80
CA ALA A 96 3.61 8.44 -12.30
C ALA A 96 3.98 7.30 -11.35
N ASP A 97 4.95 6.48 -11.72
CA ASP A 97 5.42 5.37 -10.88
C ASP A 97 6.04 5.87 -9.57
N THR A 98 6.79 6.96 -9.61
CA THR A 98 7.33 7.61 -8.40
C THR A 98 6.21 8.05 -7.46
N LEU A 99 5.19 8.71 -7.98
CA LEU A 99 4.04 9.15 -7.18
C LEU A 99 3.24 7.97 -6.62
N LEU A 100 3.04 6.93 -7.42
CA LEU A 100 2.40 5.69 -6.96
C LEU A 100 3.19 5.04 -5.81
N GLU A 101 4.51 4.99 -5.90
CA GLU A 101 5.34 4.43 -4.83
C GLU A 101 5.30 5.29 -3.56
N GLU A 102 5.29 6.61 -3.69
CA GLU A 102 5.10 7.54 -2.57
C GLU A 102 3.73 7.36 -1.90
N GLN A 103 2.67 7.22 -2.69
CA GLN A 103 1.32 6.93 -2.18
C GLN A 103 1.27 5.58 -1.45
N ARG A 104 1.82 4.51 -2.04
CA ARG A 104 1.92 3.19 -1.40
C ARG A 104 2.70 3.27 -0.09
N ARG A 105 3.82 3.99 -0.08
CA ARG A 105 4.60 4.22 1.13
C ARG A 105 3.78 4.94 2.19
N THR A 106 3.07 6.00 1.82
CA THR A 106 2.20 6.75 2.73
C THR A 106 1.10 5.87 3.31
N LEU A 107 0.43 5.05 2.50
CA LEU A 107 -0.61 4.13 2.96
C LEU A 107 -0.05 3.07 3.92
N ARG A 108 1.14 2.54 3.64
CA ARG A 108 1.83 1.54 4.46
C ARG A 108 2.29 2.13 5.80
N GLU A 109 2.85 3.35 5.79
CA GLU A 109 3.36 4.05 6.96
C GLU A 109 2.25 4.67 7.81
N THR A 110 1.04 4.86 7.25
CA THR A 110 -0.12 5.36 8.00
C THR A 110 -0.41 4.40 9.16
N PRO A 111 -0.41 4.85 10.42
CA PRO A 111 -0.70 3.97 11.55
C PRO A 111 -2.15 3.46 11.52
N LEU A 112 -2.35 2.24 11.98
CA LEU A 112 -3.69 1.73 12.22
C LEU A 112 -4.30 2.47 13.41
N TYR A 113 -5.48 3.08 13.20
CA TYR A 113 -6.21 3.78 14.26
C TYR A 113 -7.35 2.87 14.76
N PRO A 114 -7.26 2.33 15.98
CA PRO A 114 -8.18 1.28 16.45
C PRO A 114 -9.47 1.79 17.08
N TYR A 115 -9.58 3.12 17.29
CA TYR A 115 -10.71 3.73 17.99
C TYR A 115 -11.79 4.26 17.05
N PRO A 116 -13.06 4.42 17.52
CA PRO A 116 -14.13 4.97 16.71
C PRO A 116 -13.96 6.48 16.45
N ALA A 117 -14.73 7.00 15.48
CA ALA A 117 -14.70 8.42 15.10
C ALA A 117 -15.06 9.36 16.26
N SER A 118 -15.95 8.94 17.16
CA SER A 118 -16.33 9.72 18.36
C SER A 118 -15.14 9.93 19.28
N TYR A 119 -14.37 8.87 19.52
CA TYR A 119 -13.14 8.97 20.32
C TYR A 119 -12.13 9.92 19.65
N ALA A 120 -11.92 9.77 18.33
CA ALA A 120 -11.01 10.64 17.59
C ALA A 120 -11.44 12.12 17.63
N GLN A 121 -12.73 12.38 17.64
CA GLN A 121 -13.28 13.74 17.75
C GLN A 121 -13.02 14.33 19.14
N GLU A 122 -13.24 13.57 20.20
CA GLU A 122 -13.02 13.99 21.58
C GLU A 122 -11.54 14.28 21.88
N HIS A 123 -10.62 13.58 21.21
CA HIS A 123 -9.18 13.71 21.42
C HIS A 123 -8.46 14.59 20.39
N GLY A 124 -9.19 15.18 19.41
CA GLY A 124 -8.58 15.99 18.36
C GLY A 124 -7.78 15.21 17.31
N GLU A 125 -8.04 13.90 17.17
CA GLU A 125 -7.29 12.95 16.31
C GLU A 125 -8.05 12.58 15.02
N LEU A 126 -9.03 13.41 14.61
CA LEU A 126 -9.88 13.11 13.45
C LEU A 126 -9.09 12.91 12.15
N GLU A 127 -7.99 13.62 11.94
CA GLU A 127 -7.17 13.45 10.74
C GLU A 127 -6.45 12.09 10.73
N GLN A 128 -5.97 11.63 11.88
CA GLN A 128 -5.36 10.31 12.04
C GLN A 128 -6.39 9.20 11.77
N TYR A 129 -7.60 9.35 12.33
CA TYR A 129 -8.72 8.45 12.07
C TYR A 129 -9.07 8.41 10.58
N ARG A 130 -9.23 9.59 9.93
CA ARG A 130 -9.56 9.68 8.50
C ARG A 130 -8.48 9.07 7.62
N ALA A 131 -7.21 9.34 7.92
CA ALA A 131 -6.08 8.75 7.20
C ALA A 131 -6.08 7.22 7.30
N SER A 132 -6.24 6.69 8.53
CA SER A 132 -6.33 5.24 8.76
C SER A 132 -7.53 4.63 8.07
N ASN A 133 -8.71 5.27 8.09
CA ASN A 133 -9.92 4.77 7.43
C ASN A 133 -9.75 4.72 5.90
N ARG A 134 -9.18 5.78 5.29
CA ARG A 134 -8.84 5.76 3.85
C ARG A 134 -7.91 4.62 3.51
N ALA A 135 -6.87 4.39 4.31
CA ALA A 135 -5.94 3.28 4.10
C ALA A 135 -6.60 1.90 4.29
N ASN A 136 -7.58 1.76 5.20
CA ASN A 136 -8.37 0.53 5.35
C ASN A 136 -9.25 0.26 4.13
N ILE A 137 -9.89 1.30 3.57
CA ILE A 137 -10.70 1.20 2.35
C ILE A 137 -9.81 0.81 1.17
N ALA A 138 -8.66 1.47 0.98
CA ALA A 138 -7.72 1.12 -0.08
C ALA A 138 -7.18 -0.32 0.07
N CYS A 139 -6.90 -0.77 1.29
CA CYS A 139 -6.50 -2.16 1.57
C CYS A 139 -7.61 -3.16 1.21
N LYS A 140 -8.88 -2.86 1.55
CA LYS A 140 -10.05 -3.66 1.16
C LYS A 140 -10.14 -3.78 -0.37
N GLU A 141 -10.02 -2.69 -1.09
CA GLU A 141 -10.08 -2.65 -2.56
C GLU A 141 -8.94 -3.44 -3.20
N ALA A 142 -7.73 -3.32 -2.65
CA ALA A 142 -6.59 -4.13 -3.09
C ALA A 142 -6.81 -5.63 -2.86
N ILE A 143 -7.37 -6.04 -1.72
CA ILE A 143 -7.72 -7.44 -1.47
C ILE A 143 -8.74 -7.94 -2.50
N GLU A 144 -9.77 -7.15 -2.81
CA GLU A 144 -10.80 -7.49 -3.79
C GLU A 144 -10.22 -7.63 -5.21
N SER A 145 -9.33 -6.72 -5.61
CA SER A 145 -8.65 -6.74 -6.91
C SER A 145 -7.76 -7.97 -7.04
N VAL A 146 -6.90 -8.18 -6.05
CA VAL A 146 -5.96 -9.31 -6.03
C VAL A 146 -6.70 -10.66 -6.04
N ILE A 147 -7.79 -10.82 -5.27
CA ILE A 147 -8.61 -12.03 -5.32
C ILE A 147 -9.17 -12.24 -6.72
N ARG A 148 -9.62 -11.19 -7.40
CA ARG A 148 -10.18 -11.27 -8.76
C ARG A 148 -9.13 -11.62 -9.80
N GLU A 149 -7.95 -11.04 -9.69
CA GLU A 149 -6.85 -11.14 -10.66
C GLU A 149 -6.05 -12.44 -10.53
N HIS A 150 -5.89 -12.94 -9.30
CA HIS A 150 -5.03 -14.09 -8.98
C HIS A 150 -5.79 -15.38 -8.66
N TYR A 151 -7.13 -15.41 -8.84
CA TYR A 151 -7.92 -16.61 -8.68
C TYR A 151 -8.19 -17.27 -10.02
N HIS A 152 -7.47 -18.35 -10.32
CA HIS A 152 -7.61 -19.14 -11.54
C HIS A 152 -7.61 -20.62 -11.19
N ASP A 153 -8.34 -21.43 -11.94
CA ASP A 153 -8.38 -22.90 -11.80
C ASP A 153 -8.67 -23.41 -10.37
N ASN A 154 -9.56 -22.71 -9.65
CA ASN A 154 -9.90 -22.98 -8.25
C ASN A 154 -8.73 -22.83 -7.25
N GLN A 155 -7.69 -22.12 -7.62
CA GLN A 155 -6.54 -21.80 -6.77
C GLN A 155 -6.29 -20.30 -6.73
N LEU A 156 -5.84 -19.83 -5.57
CA LEU A 156 -5.34 -18.48 -5.39
C LEU A 156 -3.81 -18.51 -5.45
N ASP A 157 -3.23 -17.67 -6.31
CA ASP A 157 -1.78 -17.55 -6.43
C ASP A 157 -1.18 -17.11 -5.07
N SER A 158 -0.06 -17.72 -4.69
CA SER A 158 0.69 -17.37 -3.49
C SER A 158 1.18 -15.90 -3.49
N GLN A 159 1.37 -15.30 -4.65
CA GLN A 159 1.78 -13.89 -4.76
C GLN A 159 0.68 -12.91 -4.33
N ALA A 160 -0.58 -13.34 -4.38
CA ALA A 160 -1.74 -12.52 -4.00
C ALA A 160 -1.61 -11.93 -2.59
N ALA A 161 -1.25 -12.77 -1.61
CA ALA A 161 -1.05 -12.34 -0.23
C ALA A 161 0.14 -11.38 -0.09
N ALA A 162 1.26 -11.69 -0.78
CA ALA A 162 2.47 -10.87 -0.75
C ALA A 162 2.22 -9.47 -1.30
N GLN A 163 1.47 -9.33 -2.38
CA GLN A 163 1.16 -8.05 -3.01
C GLN A 163 0.44 -7.10 -2.03
N VAL A 164 -0.61 -7.57 -1.36
CA VAL A 164 -1.37 -6.75 -0.41
C VAL A 164 -0.56 -6.45 0.85
N VAL A 165 0.12 -7.46 1.42
CA VAL A 165 0.91 -7.27 2.65
C VAL A 165 2.09 -6.32 2.42
N ASN A 166 2.73 -6.36 1.25
CA ASN A 166 3.81 -5.44 0.90
C ASN A 166 3.30 -3.99 0.72
N ALA A 167 2.09 -3.83 0.18
CA ALA A 167 1.50 -2.51 -0.06
C ALA A 167 0.97 -1.85 1.23
N PHE A 168 0.35 -2.60 2.14
CA PHE A 168 -0.41 -2.06 3.29
C PHE A 168 0.13 -2.46 4.66
N GLY A 169 1.08 -3.37 4.71
CA GLY A 169 1.56 -3.98 5.94
C GLY A 169 0.66 -5.12 6.45
N LEU A 170 1.26 -6.01 7.24
CA LEU A 170 0.56 -7.19 7.76
C LEU A 170 -0.59 -6.82 8.71
N ASP A 171 -0.34 -5.88 9.64
CA ASP A 171 -1.30 -5.52 10.68
C ASP A 171 -2.60 -4.95 10.08
N ARG A 172 -2.49 -4.06 9.08
CA ARG A 172 -3.65 -3.49 8.40
C ARG A 172 -4.40 -4.55 7.59
N THR A 173 -3.68 -5.38 6.86
CA THR A 173 -4.29 -6.47 6.09
C THR A 173 -5.09 -7.41 7.00
N LEU A 174 -4.52 -7.80 8.13
CA LEU A 174 -5.20 -8.64 9.12
C LEU A 174 -6.37 -7.91 9.79
N PHE A 175 -6.26 -6.63 10.07
CA PHE A 175 -7.35 -5.84 10.65
C PHE A 175 -8.57 -5.75 9.72
N VAL A 176 -8.36 -5.46 8.43
CA VAL A 176 -9.42 -5.40 7.41
C VAL A 176 -10.09 -6.78 7.23
N LEU A 177 -9.29 -7.84 7.20
CA LEU A 177 -9.81 -9.21 7.09
C LEU A 177 -10.57 -9.64 8.35
N ALA A 178 -10.07 -9.32 9.55
CA ALA A 178 -10.76 -9.62 10.80
C ALA A 178 -12.10 -8.87 10.89
N ASN A 179 -12.13 -7.59 10.54
CA ASN A 179 -13.36 -6.81 10.43
C ASN A 179 -14.36 -7.46 9.46
N THR A 180 -13.88 -7.89 8.30
CA THR A 180 -14.73 -8.56 7.29
C THR A 180 -15.36 -9.83 7.84
N VAL A 181 -14.57 -10.68 8.48
CA VAL A 181 -15.07 -11.95 9.06
C VAL A 181 -16.05 -11.68 10.21
N GLN A 182 -15.77 -10.70 11.09
CA GLN A 182 -16.67 -10.33 12.18
C GLN A 182 -18.01 -9.79 11.67
N GLN A 183 -17.98 -8.92 10.65
CA GLN A 183 -19.19 -8.36 10.03
C GLN A 183 -20.02 -9.41 9.28
N LYS A 184 -19.38 -10.48 8.81
CA LYS A 184 -20.01 -11.60 8.09
C LYS A 184 -19.99 -12.90 8.90
N ASP A 185 -19.99 -12.86 10.24
CA ASP A 185 -19.91 -14.06 11.11
C ASP A 185 -21.04 -15.07 10.86
N TRP A 186 -22.17 -14.60 10.35
CA TRP A 186 -23.30 -15.42 9.92
C TRP A 186 -23.02 -16.27 8.68
N ASP A 187 -22.00 -15.93 7.86
CA ASP A 187 -21.70 -16.62 6.61
C ASP A 187 -20.93 -17.91 6.85
N ALA A 188 -21.55 -19.05 6.56
CA ALA A 188 -20.99 -20.38 6.78
C ALA A 188 -19.76 -20.70 5.88
N ARG A 189 -19.48 -19.89 4.86
CA ARG A 189 -18.33 -20.05 3.96
C ARG A 189 -17.01 -19.64 4.60
N PHE A 190 -17.03 -18.90 5.71
CA PHE A 190 -15.85 -18.69 6.53
C PHE A 190 -15.60 -19.90 7.42
N SER A 191 -14.36 -20.36 7.45
CA SER A 191 -13.92 -21.49 8.28
C SER A 191 -14.04 -21.17 9.77
N PRO A 192 -14.37 -22.16 10.63
CA PRO A 192 -14.45 -21.95 12.08
C PRO A 192 -13.16 -21.37 12.67
N GLY A 193 -11.99 -21.83 12.20
CA GLY A 193 -10.69 -21.35 12.67
C GLY A 193 -10.42 -19.89 12.33
N ASN A 194 -10.89 -19.40 11.17
CA ASN A 194 -10.78 -17.97 10.80
C ASN A 194 -11.79 -17.11 11.57
N LYS A 195 -12.99 -17.63 11.85
CA LYS A 195 -13.98 -16.95 12.70
C LYS A 195 -13.48 -16.79 14.14
N GLU A 196 -12.93 -17.85 14.72
CA GLU A 196 -12.36 -17.82 16.07
C GLU A 196 -11.19 -16.85 16.16
N TRP A 197 -10.28 -16.91 15.19
CA TRP A 197 -9.17 -15.98 15.10
C TRP A 197 -9.68 -14.52 14.97
N ALA A 198 -10.62 -14.25 14.08
CA ALA A 198 -11.14 -12.90 13.90
C ALA A 198 -11.75 -12.34 15.21
N LYS A 199 -12.46 -13.17 15.98
CA LYS A 199 -13.00 -12.77 17.30
C LYS A 199 -11.93 -12.41 18.33
N SER A 200 -10.72 -12.93 18.18
CA SER A 200 -9.59 -12.57 19.05
C SER A 200 -9.00 -11.18 18.76
N ILE A 201 -9.32 -10.58 17.60
CA ILE A 201 -8.87 -9.24 17.25
C ILE A 201 -9.87 -8.20 17.77
N PRO A 202 -9.44 -7.28 18.65
CA PRO A 202 -10.35 -6.28 19.20
C PRO A 202 -10.67 -5.20 18.14
N ILE A 203 -11.88 -5.23 17.63
CA ILE A 203 -12.39 -4.22 16.69
C ILE A 203 -13.58 -3.52 17.35
N GLN A 204 -13.44 -2.24 17.60
CA GLN A 204 -14.50 -1.44 18.23
C GLN A 204 -15.56 -1.07 17.18
N LYS A 205 -16.83 -1.11 17.57
CA LYS A 205 -17.91 -0.58 16.75
C LYS A 205 -17.71 0.93 16.54
N ASN A 206 -18.00 1.39 15.33
CA ASN A 206 -17.81 2.77 14.92
C ASN A 206 -19.15 3.34 14.37
N PRO A 207 -20.15 3.58 15.24
CA PRO A 207 -21.48 4.01 14.82
C PRO A 207 -21.42 5.41 14.19
N ASP A 208 -22.16 5.58 13.09
CA ASP A 208 -22.44 6.88 12.51
C ASP A 208 -23.67 7.55 13.17
N ALA A 209 -24.09 8.72 12.68
CA ALA A 209 -25.25 9.44 13.18
C ALA A 209 -26.57 8.67 13.03
N TRP A 210 -26.62 7.65 12.20
CA TRP A 210 -27.78 6.80 11.92
C TRP A 210 -27.70 5.43 12.60
N GLY A 211 -26.62 5.19 13.35
CA GLY A 211 -26.37 3.93 14.06
C GLY A 211 -25.76 2.82 13.20
N ALA A 212 -25.43 3.08 11.93
CA ALA A 212 -24.69 2.15 11.10
C ALA A 212 -23.23 2.10 11.50
N ASP A 213 -22.62 0.92 11.45
CA ASP A 213 -21.19 0.78 11.73
C ASP A 213 -20.36 1.22 10.51
N ARG A 214 -19.62 2.33 10.65
CA ARG A 214 -18.72 2.85 9.61
C ARG A 214 -17.64 1.85 9.19
N ASN A 215 -17.31 0.89 10.03
CA ASN A 215 -16.39 -0.18 9.68
C ASN A 215 -16.91 -1.05 8.52
N SER A 216 -18.20 -0.98 8.19
CA SER A 216 -18.76 -1.60 6.98
C SER A 216 -18.16 -1.08 5.68
N GLN A 217 -17.56 0.12 5.67
CA GLN A 217 -16.93 0.72 4.49
C GLN A 217 -15.71 -0.07 4.00
N PHE A 218 -15.00 -0.77 4.90
CA PHE A 218 -13.86 -1.61 4.56
C PHE A 218 -14.09 -3.10 4.78
N VAL A 219 -15.34 -3.56 4.62
CA VAL A 219 -15.69 -4.98 4.51
C VAL A 219 -15.40 -5.47 3.09
N VAL A 220 -14.61 -6.51 2.94
CA VAL A 220 -14.29 -7.11 1.65
C VAL A 220 -15.54 -7.72 1.02
N ASN A 221 -15.89 -7.30 -0.20
CA ASN A 221 -17.11 -7.73 -0.91
C ASN A 221 -16.91 -8.94 -1.84
N SER A 222 -15.71 -9.47 -1.94
CA SER A 222 -15.45 -10.71 -2.66
C SER A 222 -16.21 -11.89 -2.06
N HIS A 223 -16.34 -12.98 -2.83
CA HIS A 223 -16.97 -14.22 -2.36
C HIS A 223 -16.32 -14.68 -1.06
N SER A 224 -17.12 -14.94 -0.02
CA SER A 224 -16.62 -15.18 1.34
C SER A 224 -15.65 -16.36 1.45
N GLY A 225 -15.86 -17.43 0.66
CA GLY A 225 -14.93 -18.55 0.59
C GLY A 225 -13.56 -18.20 0.02
N LEU A 226 -13.50 -17.27 -0.97
CA LEU A 226 -12.23 -16.76 -1.51
C LEU A 226 -11.53 -15.83 -0.51
N THR A 227 -12.30 -15.01 0.19
CA THR A 227 -11.79 -14.18 1.27
C THR A 227 -11.23 -15.04 2.43
N ASP A 228 -11.89 -16.15 2.75
CA ASP A 228 -11.43 -17.11 3.76
C ASP A 228 -10.11 -17.79 3.33
N LEU A 229 -10.02 -18.18 2.05
CA LEU A 229 -8.79 -18.74 1.46
C LEU A 229 -7.65 -17.72 1.50
N PHE A 230 -7.89 -16.48 1.07
CA PHE A 230 -6.91 -15.41 1.12
C PHE A 230 -6.42 -15.14 2.55
N LEU A 231 -7.32 -15.05 3.52
CA LEU A 231 -7.00 -14.91 4.94
C LEU A 231 -6.13 -16.07 5.43
N SER A 232 -6.49 -17.30 5.07
CA SER A 232 -5.72 -18.50 5.45
C SER A 232 -4.30 -18.44 4.89
N THR A 233 -4.13 -18.00 3.64
CA THR A 233 -2.81 -17.81 3.00
C THR A 233 -1.99 -16.75 3.74
N VAL A 234 -2.57 -15.57 4.01
CA VAL A 234 -1.90 -14.50 4.77
C VAL A 234 -1.44 -15.00 6.14
N ARG A 235 -2.31 -15.72 6.88
CA ARG A 235 -1.99 -16.23 8.21
C ARG A 235 -0.89 -17.29 8.16
N GLN A 236 -0.92 -18.20 7.19
CA GLN A 236 0.10 -19.24 7.05
C GLN A 236 1.47 -18.67 6.66
N GLU A 237 1.51 -17.77 5.71
CA GLU A 237 2.77 -17.27 5.17
C GLU A 237 3.46 -16.25 6.09
N TYR A 238 2.69 -15.38 6.74
CA TYR A 238 3.24 -14.26 7.48
C TYR A 238 3.20 -14.45 9.00
N CYS A 239 2.10 -14.92 9.59
CA CYS A 239 2.03 -15.10 11.03
C CYS A 239 2.92 -16.26 11.52
N GLN A 240 2.96 -17.38 10.80
CA GLN A 240 3.83 -18.50 11.16
C GLN A 240 5.32 -18.20 10.94
N LYS A 241 5.67 -17.34 9.98
CA LYS A 241 7.06 -16.87 9.79
C LYS A 241 7.53 -16.01 10.96
N GLN A 242 6.66 -15.16 11.49
CA GLN A 242 6.98 -14.33 12.67
C GLN A 242 7.19 -15.20 13.92
N GLU A 243 6.38 -16.22 14.15
CA GLU A 243 6.57 -17.16 15.27
C GLU A 243 7.89 -17.94 15.15
N LYS A 244 8.28 -18.31 13.93
CA LYS A 244 9.57 -18.99 13.69
C LYS A 244 10.75 -18.06 13.88
N ALA A 245 10.63 -16.79 13.51
CA ALA A 245 11.69 -15.77 13.68
C ALA A 245 11.92 -15.41 15.16
N HIS A 246 10.89 -15.53 16.02
CA HIS A 246 11.01 -15.29 17.47
C HIS A 246 11.46 -16.51 18.27
N LYS A 247 11.50 -17.71 17.68
CA LYS A 247 12.06 -18.89 18.36
C LYS A 247 13.59 -18.80 18.31
N PRO A 248 14.28 -18.74 19.46
CA PRO A 248 15.74 -18.70 19.47
C PRO A 248 16.28 -19.95 18.77
N SER A 249 17.23 -19.74 17.87
CA SER A 249 17.86 -20.81 17.10
C SER A 249 18.41 -21.88 18.05
N ILE A 250 18.38 -23.15 17.63
CA ILE A 250 18.95 -24.28 18.40
C ILE A 250 20.40 -23.97 18.79
N ARG A 251 21.14 -23.26 17.93
CA ARG A 251 22.50 -22.80 18.20
C ARG A 251 22.58 -21.78 19.34
N ALA A 252 21.63 -20.86 19.45
CA ALA A 252 21.51 -19.91 20.56
C ALA A 252 21.13 -20.62 21.88
N LYS A 253 20.25 -21.64 21.81
CA LYS A 253 19.90 -22.47 22.98
C LYS A 253 21.08 -23.31 23.48
N LEU A 254 21.88 -23.87 22.58
CA LEU A 254 23.11 -24.61 22.93
C LEU A 254 24.20 -23.72 23.51
N GLN A 255 24.27 -22.46 23.11
CA GLN A 255 25.22 -21.48 23.68
C GLN A 255 24.77 -20.92 25.02
N ALA A 256 23.46 -20.92 25.30
CA ALA A 256 22.88 -20.44 26.56
C ALA A 256 22.87 -21.51 27.68
N THR A 257 23.17 -22.78 27.37
CA THR A 257 23.28 -23.86 28.38
C THR A 257 24.60 -23.67 29.12
N PRO A 258 24.58 -23.40 30.43
CA PRO A 258 25.81 -23.28 31.21
C PRO A 258 26.61 -24.60 31.11
N LYS A 259 27.89 -24.47 30.76
CA LYS A 259 28.81 -25.62 30.78
C LYS A 259 28.83 -26.19 32.20
N THR A 260 28.18 -27.33 32.40
CA THR A 260 28.27 -28.07 33.63
C THR A 260 29.72 -28.48 33.79
N THR A 261 30.40 -27.91 34.76
CA THR A 261 31.74 -28.31 35.16
C THR A 261 31.71 -29.78 35.60
N SER A 262 32.41 -30.63 34.86
CA SER A 262 32.59 -32.04 35.23
C SER A 262 33.24 -32.09 36.62
N PRO A 263 32.79 -33.01 37.52
CA PRO A 263 33.42 -33.19 38.82
C PRO A 263 34.82 -33.73 38.63
N LYS A 264 35.81 -33.03 39.22
CA LYS A 264 37.18 -33.54 39.33
C LYS A 264 37.18 -34.77 40.22
N TYR A 265 37.45 -35.94 39.63
CA TYR A 265 37.80 -37.10 40.36
C TYR A 265 39.20 -36.90 41.03
N SER A 266 39.23 -36.75 42.34
CA SER A 266 40.47 -36.83 43.13
C SER A 266 40.80 -38.28 43.41
N ALA A 267 41.85 -38.80 42.77
CA ALA A 267 42.41 -40.10 43.08
C ALA A 267 43.07 -40.00 44.47
N LYS A 268 42.53 -40.74 45.45
CA LYS A 268 43.25 -41.06 46.72
C LYS A 268 44.25 -42.14 46.45
N LEU A 269 45.52 -41.77 46.53
CA LEU A 269 46.62 -42.73 46.70
C LEU A 269 46.56 -43.27 48.15
N ASN A 270 46.25 -44.57 48.27
CA ASN A 270 46.54 -45.26 49.47
C ASN A 270 47.96 -45.82 49.45
N GLY A 271 48.84 -45.21 50.24
CA GLY A 271 50.08 -45.85 50.60
C GLY A 271 49.81 -46.85 51.70
N GLN A 272 50.28 -48.04 51.47
CA GLN A 272 50.43 -49.09 52.49
C GLN A 272 51.91 -49.38 52.57
N GLU A 273 52.50 -49.03 53.72
CA GLU A 273 53.72 -49.63 54.24
C GLU A 273 53.34 -50.87 55.09
N ARG A 274 54.11 -51.91 54.82
CA ARG A 274 54.30 -53.22 55.46
C ARG A 274 53.37 -54.30 55.08
#